data_58bbad3a857457e5ffecedfe46bf49c1
#
_entry.id   58bbad3a857457e5ffecedfe46bf49c1
#
_cell.length_a   1.000
_cell.length_b   1.000
_cell.length_c   1.000
_cell.angle_alpha   90.00
_cell.angle_beta   90.00
_cell.angle_gamma   90.00
#
_symmetry.space_group_name_H-M   'P 1'
#
loop_
_entity.id
_entity.type
_entity.pdbx_description
1 polymer ?
#
loop_
_entity_poly.entity_id
_entity_poly.type
_entity_poly.pdbx_seq_one_letter_code
_entity_poly.pdbx_strand_id
1 'polypeptide(L)'
;ETAGEASSDGGAGMVRISASVGFSRAVLAPLLAGFRVAHPDIQVDVRANNEFVNLADDGIDIALRSGPLEGIPGHVQQRWFSFPWIFCAAPAYLARRGKPESIEDLADHDLIGFRNLRTGQVQGWPFRTPDGGSGRLVPAPRLVFDDGESGWQAALAGAGIVCTPLYLADQHLRTGRAIEL
;
A
#
# COMPACT_ATOMS: atom_id res chain seq x y z
N GLU A 1 -32.23 -8.89 -19.16
CA GLU A 1 -31.69 -9.32 -20.46
C GLU A 1 -31.28 -8.11 -21.27
N THR A 2 -30.02 -7.80 -21.28
CA THR A 2 -29.19 -7.44 -22.43
C THR A 2 -27.78 -7.19 -21.90
N ALA A 3 -26.96 -8.24 -22.02
CA ALA A 3 -25.52 -8.09 -21.90
C ALA A 3 -25.08 -7.16 -23.06
N GLY A 4 -24.57 -5.99 -22.70
CA GLY A 4 -23.94 -5.11 -23.67
C GLY A 4 -22.75 -5.82 -24.27
N GLU A 5 -22.80 -6.13 -25.55
CA GLU A 5 -21.66 -6.58 -26.35
C GLU A 5 -20.58 -5.51 -26.26
N ALA A 6 -19.47 -5.85 -25.60
CA ALA A 6 -18.25 -5.07 -25.70
C ALA A 6 -17.79 -5.16 -27.16
N SER A 7 -18.01 -4.09 -27.92
CA SER A 7 -17.49 -3.98 -29.28
C SER A 7 -15.97 -4.05 -29.24
N SER A 8 -15.40 -5.05 -29.89
CA SER A 8 -13.97 -5.27 -30.09
C SER A 8 -13.41 -4.37 -31.21
N ASP A 9 -13.89 -3.15 -31.33
CA ASP A 9 -13.22 -2.13 -32.12
C ASP A 9 -12.09 -1.56 -31.28
N GLY A 10 -10.85 -1.67 -31.75
CA GLY A 10 -9.65 -1.11 -31.12
C GLY A 10 -9.75 0.40 -31.00
N GLY A 11 -10.61 0.85 -30.09
CA GLY A 11 -10.89 2.26 -29.86
C GLY A 11 -9.74 2.92 -29.12
N ALA A 12 -9.14 3.91 -29.73
CA ALA A 12 -8.33 4.89 -29.04
C ALA A 12 -9.15 5.47 -27.87
N GLY A 13 -8.78 5.10 -26.64
CA GLY A 13 -9.51 5.50 -25.43
C GLY A 13 -8.54 6.01 -24.37
N MET A 14 -9.02 6.88 -23.49
CA MET A 14 -8.29 7.31 -22.30
C MET A 14 -8.89 6.63 -21.08
N VAL A 15 -8.03 5.99 -20.27
CA VAL A 15 -8.40 5.41 -18.98
C VAL A 15 -7.71 6.19 -17.87
N ARG A 16 -8.50 6.72 -16.93
CA ARG A 16 -8.01 7.47 -15.78
C ARG A 16 -8.02 6.61 -14.53
N ILE A 17 -6.84 6.40 -13.97
CA ILE A 17 -6.63 5.55 -12.80
C ILE A 17 -6.20 6.41 -11.61
N SER A 18 -6.88 6.29 -10.47
CA SER A 18 -6.41 6.83 -9.21
C SER A 18 -5.87 5.70 -8.33
N ALA A 19 -4.66 5.86 -7.80
CA ALA A 19 -4.04 4.88 -6.92
C ALA A 19 -3.19 5.57 -5.83
N SER A 20 -2.92 4.86 -4.71
CA SER A 20 -2.01 5.39 -3.70
C SER A 20 -0.60 5.57 -4.27
N VAL A 21 0.15 6.55 -3.75
CA VAL A 21 1.49 6.89 -4.25
C VAL A 21 2.42 5.68 -4.23
N GLY A 22 2.53 4.98 -3.10
CA GLY A 22 3.39 3.81 -2.95
C GLY A 22 3.03 2.67 -3.91
N PHE A 23 1.72 2.39 -4.08
CA PHE A 23 1.26 1.37 -5.02
C PHE A 23 1.52 1.76 -6.48
N SER A 24 1.29 3.03 -6.82
CA SER A 24 1.55 3.53 -8.16
C SER A 24 3.02 3.36 -8.56
N ARG A 25 3.95 3.66 -7.64
CA ARG A 25 5.39 3.54 -7.90
C ARG A 25 5.89 2.10 -7.93
N ALA A 26 5.49 1.30 -6.94
CA ALA A 26 6.05 -0.04 -6.77
C ALA A 26 5.41 -1.09 -7.69
N VAL A 27 4.14 -0.92 -8.05
CA VAL A 27 3.35 -1.94 -8.76
C VAL A 27 2.80 -1.44 -10.08
N LEU A 28 2.04 -0.34 -10.07
CA LEU A 28 1.28 0.05 -11.24
C LEU A 28 2.18 0.55 -12.38
N ALA A 29 3.13 1.43 -12.10
CA ALA A 29 4.01 1.98 -13.13
C ALA A 29 4.85 0.91 -13.86
N PRO A 30 5.48 -0.09 -13.17
CA PRO A 30 6.12 -1.20 -13.85
C PRO A 30 5.17 -2.04 -14.73
N LEU A 31 3.93 -2.30 -14.26
CA LEU A 31 2.94 -3.05 -15.03
C LEU A 31 2.49 -2.30 -16.29
N LEU A 32 2.34 -0.99 -16.20
CA LEU A 32 1.92 -0.16 -17.34
C LEU A 32 2.95 -0.15 -18.47
N ALA A 33 4.22 -0.42 -18.21
CA ALA A 33 5.23 -0.54 -19.26
C ALA A 33 4.89 -1.69 -20.23
N GLY A 34 4.55 -2.87 -19.72
CA GLY A 34 4.10 -4.00 -20.53
C GLY A 34 2.73 -3.77 -21.17
N PHE A 35 1.79 -3.18 -20.42
CA PHE A 35 0.48 -2.83 -20.94
C PHE A 35 0.55 -1.89 -22.16
N ARG A 36 1.42 -0.88 -22.10
CA ARG A 36 1.60 0.09 -23.17
C ARG A 36 2.12 -0.56 -24.47
N VAL A 37 2.93 -1.60 -24.35
CA VAL A 37 3.41 -2.37 -25.54
C VAL A 37 2.27 -3.19 -26.14
N ALA A 38 1.43 -3.81 -25.30
CA ALA A 38 0.32 -4.65 -25.76
C ALA A 38 -0.86 -3.84 -26.30
N HIS A 39 -1.05 -2.60 -25.79
CA HIS A 39 -2.20 -1.73 -26.11
C HIS A 39 -1.73 -0.32 -26.50
N PRO A 40 -1.11 -0.15 -27.68
CA PRO A 40 -0.52 1.12 -28.11
C PRO A 40 -1.54 2.24 -28.31
N ASP A 41 -2.79 1.92 -28.55
CA ASP A 41 -3.85 2.90 -28.83
C ASP A 41 -4.59 3.37 -27.58
N ILE A 42 -4.31 2.76 -26.40
CA ILE A 42 -4.93 3.15 -25.14
C ILE A 42 -4.03 4.15 -24.41
N GLN A 43 -4.58 5.31 -24.12
CA GLN A 43 -3.95 6.31 -23.26
C GLN A 43 -4.31 6.04 -21.79
N VAL A 44 -3.32 6.06 -20.89
CA VAL A 44 -3.54 5.89 -19.45
C VAL A 44 -3.06 7.13 -18.72
N ASP A 45 -3.97 7.75 -17.95
CA ASP A 45 -3.70 8.87 -17.05
C ASP A 45 -3.72 8.35 -15.61
N VAL A 46 -2.57 8.37 -14.92
CA VAL A 46 -2.45 7.89 -13.54
C VAL A 46 -2.34 9.06 -12.59
N ARG A 47 -3.31 9.18 -11.69
CA ARG A 47 -3.30 10.15 -10.59
C ARG A 47 -2.91 9.45 -9.29
N ALA A 48 -1.64 9.62 -8.91
CA ALA A 48 -1.09 9.05 -7.67
C ALA A 48 -1.37 10.00 -6.50
N ASN A 49 -2.27 9.59 -5.60
CA ASN A 49 -2.58 10.32 -4.37
C ASN A 49 -3.06 9.36 -3.27
N ASN A 50 -2.97 9.80 -2.02
CA ASN A 50 -3.44 9.03 -0.87
C ASN A 50 -4.82 9.50 -0.39
N GLU A 51 -5.43 10.47 -1.05
CA GLU A 51 -6.74 10.99 -0.70
C GLU A 51 -7.87 10.10 -1.23
N PHE A 52 -9.01 10.21 -0.60
CA PHE A 52 -10.23 9.61 -1.12
C PHE A 52 -10.70 10.42 -2.33
N VAL A 53 -10.90 9.74 -3.46
CA VAL A 53 -11.42 10.35 -4.68
C VAL A 53 -12.91 9.99 -4.83
N ASN A 54 -13.70 10.94 -5.28
CA ASN A 54 -15.03 10.67 -5.81
C ASN A 54 -14.88 10.35 -7.30
N LEU A 55 -15.10 9.10 -7.69
CA LEU A 55 -14.87 8.65 -9.06
C LEU A 55 -15.59 9.51 -10.08
N ALA A 56 -16.85 9.85 -9.82
CA ALA A 56 -17.68 10.61 -10.74
C ALA A 56 -17.23 12.09 -10.88
N ASP A 57 -17.02 12.75 -9.73
CA ASP A 57 -16.69 14.18 -9.70
C ASP A 57 -15.26 14.44 -10.17
N ASP A 58 -14.35 13.51 -9.91
CA ASP A 58 -12.93 13.63 -10.29
C ASP A 58 -12.64 13.09 -11.70
N GLY A 59 -13.63 12.52 -12.39
CA GLY A 59 -13.49 11.93 -13.71
C GLY A 59 -12.52 10.75 -13.72
N ILE A 60 -12.56 9.90 -12.69
CA ILE A 60 -11.74 8.70 -12.54
C ILE A 60 -12.53 7.47 -12.96
N ASP A 61 -11.98 6.66 -13.86
CA ASP A 61 -12.60 5.43 -14.33
C ASP A 61 -12.34 4.27 -13.37
N ILE A 62 -11.15 4.21 -12.78
CA ILE A 62 -10.73 3.13 -11.88
C ILE A 62 -10.01 3.73 -10.65
N ALA A 63 -10.46 3.38 -9.44
CA ALA A 63 -9.71 3.67 -8.22
C ALA A 63 -9.14 2.39 -7.59
N LEU A 64 -7.82 2.36 -7.38
CA LEU A 64 -7.11 1.27 -6.72
C LEU A 64 -6.79 1.69 -5.29
N ARG A 65 -7.37 1.00 -4.32
CA ARG A 65 -7.22 1.31 -2.89
C ARG A 65 -7.00 0.03 -2.09
N SER A 66 -6.19 0.13 -1.05
CA SER A 66 -6.02 -0.95 -0.08
C SER A 66 -7.01 -0.79 1.07
N GLY A 67 -7.59 -1.90 1.51
CA GLY A 67 -8.52 -1.91 2.62
C GLY A 67 -9.64 -2.92 2.43
N PRO A 68 -10.60 -2.96 3.37
CA PRO A 68 -11.79 -3.75 3.21
C PRO A 68 -12.66 -3.21 2.07
N LEU A 69 -13.45 -4.10 1.45
CA LEU A 69 -14.49 -3.68 0.52
C LEU A 69 -15.64 -3.08 1.35
N GLU A 70 -15.74 -1.77 1.30
CA GLU A 70 -16.89 -1.06 1.89
C GLU A 70 -17.83 -0.75 0.73
N GLY A 71 -19.06 -1.25 0.79
CA GLY A 71 -20.05 -1.01 -0.27
C GLY A 71 -20.29 0.50 -0.46
N ILE A 72 -19.76 1.08 -1.53
CA ILE A 72 -20.00 2.48 -1.88
C ILE A 72 -21.14 2.51 -2.89
N PRO A 73 -22.28 3.15 -2.57
CA PRO A 73 -23.42 3.21 -3.49
C PRO A 73 -23.01 3.76 -4.86
N GLY A 74 -23.51 3.14 -5.92
CA GLY A 74 -23.22 3.53 -7.29
C GLY A 74 -21.85 3.11 -7.84
N HIS A 75 -21.07 2.34 -7.07
CA HIS A 75 -19.76 1.86 -7.51
C HIS A 75 -19.70 0.33 -7.55
N VAL A 76 -19.05 -0.22 -8.57
CA VAL A 76 -18.69 -1.63 -8.60
C VAL A 76 -17.35 -1.80 -7.90
N GLN A 77 -17.31 -2.68 -6.90
CA GLN A 77 -16.09 -2.99 -6.16
C GLN A 77 -15.67 -4.43 -6.39
N GLN A 78 -14.41 -4.62 -6.69
CA GLN A 78 -13.83 -5.94 -6.87
C GLN A 78 -12.49 -6.04 -6.15
N ARG A 79 -12.25 -7.16 -5.44
CA ARG A 79 -10.93 -7.47 -4.93
C ARG A 79 -10.05 -7.96 -6.07
N TRP A 80 -9.00 -7.19 -6.35
CA TRP A 80 -8.04 -7.57 -7.38
C TRP A 80 -7.05 -8.61 -6.86
N PHE A 81 -6.39 -8.33 -5.70
CA PHE A 81 -5.47 -9.25 -5.03
C PHE A 81 -5.36 -8.92 -3.55
N SER A 82 -4.62 -9.76 -2.82
CA SER A 82 -4.28 -9.54 -1.41
C SER A 82 -2.78 -9.59 -1.25
N PHE A 83 -2.25 -8.82 -0.33
CA PHE A 83 -0.84 -8.79 0.04
C PHE A 83 -0.71 -8.77 1.56
N PRO A 84 0.37 -9.39 2.10
CA PRO A 84 0.62 -9.32 3.53
C PRO A 84 1.11 -7.94 3.94
N TRP A 85 0.80 -7.57 5.17
CA TRP A 85 1.46 -6.50 5.90
C TRP A 85 2.54 -7.14 6.76
N ILE A 86 3.73 -6.57 6.76
CA ILE A 86 4.90 -7.08 7.44
C ILE A 86 5.56 -5.99 8.29
N PHE A 87 6.30 -6.39 9.31
CA PHE A 87 7.09 -5.49 10.12
C PHE A 87 8.52 -5.49 9.59
N CYS A 88 9.08 -4.32 9.38
CA CYS A 88 10.43 -4.18 8.83
C CYS A 88 11.21 -3.08 9.52
N ALA A 89 12.54 -3.26 9.53
CA ALA A 89 13.49 -2.23 9.93
C ALA A 89 14.77 -2.31 9.11
N ALA A 90 15.54 -1.22 9.06
CA ALA A 90 16.87 -1.24 8.48
C ALA A 90 17.86 -2.03 9.37
N PRO A 91 18.86 -2.73 8.77
CA PRO A 91 19.91 -3.41 9.54
C PRO A 91 20.62 -2.49 10.54
N ALA A 92 20.89 -1.24 10.16
CA ALA A 92 21.54 -0.26 11.03
C ALA A 92 20.70 0.09 12.27
N TYR A 93 19.37 0.08 12.17
CA TYR A 93 18.50 0.25 13.34
C TYR A 93 18.60 -0.95 14.26
N LEU A 94 18.48 -2.16 13.72
CA LEU A 94 18.53 -3.40 14.49
C LEU A 94 19.91 -3.64 15.15
N ALA A 95 20.99 -3.25 14.49
CA ALA A 95 22.33 -3.31 15.08
C ALA A 95 22.47 -2.41 16.32
N ARG A 96 21.73 -1.30 16.39
CA ARG A 96 21.76 -0.35 17.51
C ARG A 96 20.78 -0.69 18.61
N ARG A 97 19.60 -1.22 18.28
CA ARG A 97 18.48 -1.42 19.23
C ARG A 97 18.16 -2.88 19.53
N GLY A 98 18.78 -3.81 18.83
CA GLY A 98 18.40 -5.22 18.85
C GLY A 98 17.24 -5.54 17.91
N LYS A 99 17.01 -6.83 17.70
CA LYS A 99 15.85 -7.35 16.96
C LYS A 99 14.78 -7.74 17.98
N PRO A 100 13.50 -7.29 17.82
CA PRO A 100 12.42 -7.79 18.67
C PRO A 100 12.17 -9.28 18.37
N GLU A 101 11.94 -10.09 19.41
CA GLU A 101 11.66 -11.51 19.32
C GLU A 101 10.16 -11.81 19.49
N SER A 102 9.42 -10.84 20.01
CA SER A 102 7.97 -10.92 20.22
C SER A 102 7.27 -9.61 19.86
N ILE A 103 5.93 -9.67 19.80
CA ILE A 103 5.10 -8.47 19.55
C ILE A 103 5.18 -7.49 20.74
N GLU A 104 5.38 -8.01 21.93
CA GLU A 104 5.49 -7.23 23.17
C GLU A 104 6.77 -6.40 23.20
N ASP A 105 7.87 -6.90 22.64
CA ASP A 105 9.15 -6.20 22.57
C ASP A 105 9.07 -4.91 21.76
N LEU A 106 8.07 -4.82 20.85
CA LEU A 106 7.86 -3.61 20.06
C LEU A 106 7.56 -2.37 20.91
N ALA A 107 7.11 -2.56 22.16
CA ALA A 107 6.89 -1.45 23.09
C ALA A 107 8.19 -0.69 23.42
N ASP A 108 9.34 -1.38 23.38
CA ASP A 108 10.65 -0.82 23.67
C ASP A 108 11.39 -0.31 22.43
N HIS A 109 10.75 -0.39 21.26
CA HIS A 109 11.30 0.05 20.00
C HIS A 109 10.71 1.39 19.52
N ASP A 110 11.47 2.07 18.65
CA ASP A 110 10.99 3.26 17.96
C ASP A 110 10.08 2.83 16.80
N LEU A 111 8.79 3.10 16.92
CA LEU A 111 7.80 2.74 15.91
C LEU A 111 7.50 3.92 15.00
N ILE A 112 7.25 3.63 13.72
CA ILE A 112 6.87 4.62 12.71
C ILE A 112 5.40 4.37 12.34
N GLY A 113 4.52 5.28 12.73
CA GLY A 113 3.09 5.17 12.51
C GLY A 113 2.64 5.73 11.18
N PHE A 114 1.55 5.17 10.67
CA PHE A 114 0.82 5.73 9.54
C PHE A 114 -0.50 6.33 10.02
N ARG A 115 -0.75 7.60 9.63
CA ARG A 115 -2.01 8.30 9.90
C ARG A 115 -2.98 8.07 8.75
N ASN A 116 -4.12 7.49 9.05
CA ASN A 116 -5.20 7.38 8.08
C ASN A 116 -5.83 8.77 7.85
N LEU A 117 -5.78 9.27 6.63
CA LEU A 117 -6.28 10.61 6.27
C LEU A 117 -7.80 10.74 6.48
N ARG A 118 -8.55 9.66 6.32
CA ARG A 118 -10.01 9.67 6.50
C ARG A 118 -10.43 9.79 7.97
N THR A 119 -9.72 9.09 8.86
CA THR A 119 -10.08 9.02 10.29
C THR A 119 -9.24 9.91 11.19
N GLY A 120 -8.10 10.42 10.69
CA GLY A 120 -7.12 11.17 11.47
C GLY A 120 -6.35 10.30 12.48
N GLN A 121 -6.68 9.01 12.60
CA GLN A 121 -6.11 8.11 13.60
C GLN A 121 -4.84 7.43 13.09
N VAL A 122 -3.93 7.11 14.00
CA VAL A 122 -2.80 6.23 13.70
C VAL A 122 -3.34 4.82 13.46
N GLN A 123 -2.97 4.24 12.33
CA GLN A 123 -3.44 2.92 11.93
C GLN A 123 -2.80 1.83 12.79
N GLY A 124 -3.62 0.94 13.34
CA GLY A 124 -3.14 -0.24 14.03
C GLY A 124 -2.51 -1.26 13.07
N TRP A 125 -1.50 -1.95 13.54
CA TRP A 125 -0.73 -2.93 12.78
C TRP A 125 -1.33 -4.34 12.93
N PRO A 126 -1.75 -4.97 11.84
CA PRO A 126 -2.25 -6.35 11.91
C PRO A 126 -1.08 -7.31 12.13
N PHE A 127 -1.27 -8.33 12.96
CA PHE A 127 -0.30 -9.41 13.14
C PHE A 127 -1.00 -10.77 13.30
N ARG A 128 -0.24 -11.84 13.12
CA ARG A 128 -0.69 -13.20 13.39
C ARG A 128 0.10 -13.76 14.56
N THR A 129 -0.59 -14.49 15.42
CA THR A 129 0.05 -15.22 16.52
C THR A 129 0.50 -16.62 16.06
N PRO A 130 1.52 -17.23 16.71
CA PRO A 130 2.02 -18.55 16.32
C PRO A 130 0.97 -19.67 16.36
N ASP A 131 -0.06 -19.53 17.19
CA ASP A 131 -1.19 -20.45 17.27
C ASP A 131 -2.27 -20.25 16.19
N GLY A 132 -2.01 -19.34 15.23
CA GLY A 132 -2.91 -19.04 14.10
C GLY A 132 -3.96 -17.98 14.40
N GLY A 133 -3.94 -17.37 15.58
CA GLY A 133 -4.75 -16.23 15.93
C GLY A 133 -4.35 -14.98 15.13
N SER A 134 -5.15 -13.93 15.24
CA SER A 134 -4.84 -12.62 14.69
C SER A 134 -5.06 -11.54 15.73
N GLY A 135 -4.19 -10.55 15.73
CA GLY A 135 -4.28 -9.40 16.61
C GLY A 135 -4.07 -8.09 15.86
N ARG A 136 -4.18 -7.00 16.59
CA ARG A 136 -3.90 -5.66 16.11
C ARG A 136 -3.11 -4.90 17.18
N LEU A 137 -1.88 -4.58 16.87
CA LEU A 137 -1.06 -3.69 17.70
C LEU A 137 -1.46 -2.23 17.38
N VAL A 138 -1.77 -1.45 18.40
CA VAL A 138 -1.91 0.00 18.25
C VAL A 138 -0.56 0.61 18.63
N PRO A 139 0.24 1.07 17.66
CA PRO A 139 1.56 1.60 17.97
C PRO A 139 1.45 2.92 18.73
N ALA A 140 2.43 3.19 19.61
CA ALA A 140 2.67 4.49 20.18
C ALA A 140 3.90 5.13 19.48
N PRO A 141 3.75 5.61 18.24
CA PRO A 141 4.88 5.98 17.40
C PRO A 141 5.47 7.32 17.80
N ARG A 142 6.79 7.47 17.65
CA ARG A 142 7.49 8.77 17.77
C ARG A 142 7.51 9.56 16.47
N LEU A 143 7.36 8.86 15.33
CA LEU A 143 7.22 9.44 14.00
C LEU A 143 5.90 8.99 13.39
N VAL A 144 5.14 9.90 12.82
CA VAL A 144 3.87 9.62 12.16
C VAL A 144 3.87 10.30 10.80
N PHE A 145 3.57 9.52 9.77
CA PHE A 145 3.39 9.99 8.41
C PHE A 145 1.98 9.68 7.93
N ASP A 146 1.45 10.49 7.06
CA ASP A 146 0.20 10.28 6.32
C ASP A 146 0.46 9.75 4.90
N ASP A 147 1.73 9.62 4.54
CA ASP A 147 2.21 8.93 3.35
C ASP A 147 3.05 7.71 3.73
N GLY A 148 2.61 6.53 3.25
CA GLY A 148 3.26 5.26 3.57
C GLY A 148 4.67 5.14 2.98
N GLU A 149 4.95 5.79 1.86
CA GLU A 149 6.27 5.82 1.24
C GLU A 149 7.26 6.61 2.10
N SER A 150 6.87 7.77 2.60
CA SER A 150 7.70 8.58 3.51
C SER A 150 8.04 7.84 4.80
N GLY A 151 7.05 7.14 5.39
CA GLY A 151 7.27 6.29 6.56
C GLY A 151 8.23 5.13 6.27
N TRP A 152 8.11 4.52 5.09
CA TRP A 152 9.02 3.48 4.62
C TRP A 152 10.45 4.00 4.44
N GLN A 153 10.64 5.16 3.82
CA GLN A 153 11.96 5.77 3.65
C GLN A 153 12.61 6.12 4.99
N ALA A 154 11.84 6.59 5.98
CA ALA A 154 12.33 6.81 7.33
C ALA A 154 12.82 5.51 7.99
N ALA A 155 12.10 4.39 7.81
CA ALA A 155 12.53 3.08 8.29
C ALA A 155 13.83 2.61 7.63
N LEU A 156 13.97 2.76 6.32
CA LEU A 156 15.21 2.45 5.57
C LEU A 156 16.39 3.31 6.02
N ALA A 157 16.14 4.55 6.43
CA ALA A 157 17.14 5.44 7.02
C ALA A 157 17.51 5.08 8.49
N GLY A 158 16.87 4.06 9.06
CA GLY A 158 17.16 3.58 10.41
C GLY A 158 16.44 4.33 11.52
N ALA A 159 15.31 4.99 11.24
CA ALA A 159 14.54 5.73 12.24
C ALA A 159 13.70 4.81 13.15
N GLY A 160 13.43 3.57 12.76
CA GLY A 160 12.63 2.67 13.57
C GLY A 160 12.04 1.49 12.79
N ILE A 161 11.04 0.86 13.40
CA ILE A 161 10.27 -0.25 12.82
C ILE A 161 8.99 0.31 12.20
N VAL A 162 8.62 -0.20 11.03
CA VAL A 162 7.40 0.16 10.31
C VAL A 162 6.59 -1.08 9.97
N CYS A 163 5.27 -0.96 9.99
CA CYS A 163 4.37 -1.92 9.35
C CYS A 163 4.06 -1.44 7.93
N THR A 164 4.41 -2.24 6.95
CA THR A 164 4.33 -1.87 5.53
C THR A 164 3.80 -3.02 4.69
N PRO A 165 3.11 -2.76 3.56
CA PRO A 165 2.74 -3.83 2.63
C PRO A 165 3.99 -4.42 1.96
N LEU A 166 3.99 -5.74 1.78
CA LEU A 166 5.13 -6.48 1.22
C LEU A 166 5.61 -5.90 -0.13
N TYR A 167 4.70 -5.43 -0.98
CA TYR A 167 5.09 -4.90 -2.30
C TYR A 167 6.01 -3.65 -2.22
N LEU A 168 5.97 -2.87 -1.13
CA LEU A 168 6.92 -1.78 -0.90
C LEU A 168 8.28 -2.28 -0.38
N ALA A 169 8.26 -3.36 0.38
CA ALA A 169 9.45 -3.89 1.06
C ALA A 169 10.24 -4.88 0.20
N ASP A 170 9.61 -5.62 -0.71
CA ASP A 170 10.15 -6.80 -1.40
C ASP A 170 11.56 -6.57 -1.99
N GLN A 171 11.75 -5.50 -2.76
CA GLN A 171 13.06 -5.20 -3.33
C GLN A 171 14.14 -4.93 -2.27
N HIS A 172 13.77 -4.26 -1.18
CA HIS A 172 14.70 -3.91 -0.10
C HIS A 172 15.03 -5.10 0.78
N LEU A 173 14.08 -6.02 0.97
CA LEU A 173 14.32 -7.30 1.64
C LEU A 173 15.30 -8.16 0.84
N ARG A 174 15.09 -8.30 -0.47
CA ARG A 174 15.98 -9.07 -1.37
C ARG A 174 17.39 -8.52 -1.44
N THR A 175 17.55 -7.21 -1.31
CA THR A 175 18.86 -6.53 -1.34
C THR A 175 19.49 -6.35 0.04
N GLY A 176 18.87 -6.83 1.11
CA GLY A 176 19.34 -6.70 2.48
C GLY A 176 19.32 -5.28 3.05
N ARG A 177 18.61 -4.35 2.41
CA ARG A 177 18.43 -2.97 2.89
C ARG A 177 17.37 -2.86 3.99
N ALA A 178 16.50 -3.86 4.08
CA ALA A 178 15.55 -4.03 5.17
C ALA A 178 15.57 -5.48 5.65
N ILE A 179 15.13 -5.70 6.88
CA ILE A 179 14.97 -7.01 7.50
C ILE A 179 13.53 -7.12 7.96
N GLU A 180 12.88 -8.24 7.64
CA GLU A 180 11.58 -8.62 8.16
C GLU A 180 11.72 -9.17 9.60
N LEU A 181 10.74 -8.84 10.46
CA LEU A 181 10.77 -9.10 11.89
C LEU A 181 9.74 -10.15 12.31
#